data_c2dc52a832e42fd830ea3b9af387a0b3
#
_entry.id   c2dc52a832e42fd830ea3b9af387a0b3
#
_cell.length_a   1.000
_cell.length_b   1.000
_cell.length_c   1.000
_cell.angle_alpha   90.00
_cell.angle_beta   90.00
_cell.angle_gamma   90.00
#
_symmetry.space_group_name_H-M   'P 1'
#
loop_
_entity.id
_entity.type
_entity.pdbx_description
1 polymer ?
#
loop_
_entity_poly.entity_id
_entity_poly.type
_entity_poly.pdbx_seq_one_letter_code
_entity_poly.pdbx_strand_id
1 'polypeptide(L)'
;VYKRQPYYWQAVDESSLKNAADKGLEIIATIKYAPEWAQKVPGSFCGPIKQDALDEYARFLSALVRRYSQAPYYIQYWELGNEPDVDPMLVGPRHVFGCWGNENDPYYGGGYYAEMLKAAYPAIKAADPRAQVLIGGLLLDCDPTHPPQGKDCKPAKFLEGILRNGGGDYFDIVSFHGYPLYDGSLQWDEHFPSWEARGGVVLGKIDFLREVMASYGVDKTLMHTEGALLCHHNSPMCNPPEPEFYQDQADYVVWLYVRNWAQDLQATIWYQFEGPGWRHGGLLDGDQQPKPAYDALQFLSQELDGAKYSQAVTAYPSLEAHEFSAPGKKVWVLWAPDEQPHTITLPASADRVFDKYGNQLVPTDNTIPILHPTYIEWAP
;
A
#
# COMPACT_ATOMS: atom_id res chain seq x y z
N VAL A 1 -38.63 -4.22 -13.50
CA VAL A 1 -38.31 -3.16 -14.48
C VAL A 1 -37.46 -2.12 -13.77
N TYR A 2 -36.15 -2.25 -13.92
CA TYR A 2 -35.22 -1.29 -13.33
C TYR A 2 -35.27 0.00 -14.14
N LYS A 3 -35.83 1.06 -13.59
CA LYS A 3 -35.72 2.39 -14.17
C LYS A 3 -34.25 2.77 -14.11
N ARG A 4 -33.59 2.94 -15.26
CA ARG A 4 -32.27 3.53 -15.36
C ARG A 4 -32.33 4.90 -14.69
N GLN A 5 -31.85 5.00 -13.45
CA GLN A 5 -31.61 6.30 -12.83
C GLN A 5 -30.35 6.88 -13.49
N PRO A 6 -30.32 8.16 -13.84
CA PRO A 6 -29.08 8.79 -14.29
C PRO A 6 -28.05 8.72 -13.16
N TYR A 7 -26.79 8.48 -13.50
CA TYR A 7 -25.69 8.50 -12.52
C TYR A 7 -25.58 9.90 -11.92
N TYR A 8 -25.38 9.94 -10.60
CA TYR A 8 -25.32 11.19 -9.85
C TYR A 8 -23.85 11.61 -9.67
N TRP A 9 -23.28 12.29 -10.69
CA TRP A 9 -21.88 12.72 -10.67
C TRP A 9 -21.60 13.88 -9.73
N GLN A 10 -22.60 14.65 -9.33
CA GLN A 10 -22.46 15.80 -8.44
C GLN A 10 -21.95 15.44 -7.03
N ALA A 11 -21.99 14.15 -6.68
CA ALA A 11 -21.41 13.65 -5.43
C ALA A 11 -19.88 13.49 -5.49
N VAL A 12 -19.29 13.55 -6.68
CA VAL A 12 -17.84 13.45 -6.86
C VAL A 12 -17.23 14.84 -6.70
N ASP A 13 -16.19 14.97 -5.89
CA ASP A 13 -15.41 16.20 -5.79
C ASP A 13 -14.48 16.34 -7.01
N GLU A 14 -15.07 16.75 -8.11
CA GLU A 14 -14.35 16.97 -9.37
C GLU A 14 -13.28 18.08 -9.29
N SER A 15 -13.42 19.00 -8.32
CA SER A 15 -12.44 20.09 -8.13
C SER A 15 -11.14 19.52 -7.55
N SER A 16 -11.20 18.64 -6.57
CA SER A 16 -10.04 17.97 -6.00
C SER A 16 -9.36 17.05 -7.01
N LEU A 17 -10.13 16.27 -7.78
CA LEU A 17 -9.59 15.42 -8.85
C LEU A 17 -8.83 16.25 -9.90
N LYS A 18 -9.44 17.35 -10.36
CA LYS A 18 -8.78 18.26 -11.31
C LYS A 18 -7.51 18.88 -10.72
N ASN A 19 -7.56 19.33 -9.48
CA ASN A 19 -6.39 19.91 -8.81
C ASN A 19 -5.24 18.91 -8.69
N ALA A 20 -5.52 17.66 -8.37
CA ALA A 20 -4.51 16.60 -8.33
C ALA A 20 -3.88 16.38 -9.72
N ALA A 21 -4.71 16.26 -10.76
CA ALA A 21 -4.23 16.11 -12.13
C ALA A 21 -3.39 17.32 -12.61
N ASP A 22 -3.83 18.55 -12.31
CA ASP A 22 -3.09 19.78 -12.63
C ASP A 22 -1.72 19.85 -11.93
N LYS A 23 -1.56 19.15 -10.81
CA LYS A 23 -0.30 19.01 -10.06
C LYS A 23 0.58 17.85 -10.55
N GLY A 24 0.12 17.11 -11.54
CA GLY A 24 0.83 15.93 -12.05
C GLY A 24 0.74 14.71 -11.15
N LEU A 25 -0.20 14.66 -10.21
CA LEU A 25 -0.43 13.48 -9.38
C LEU A 25 -1.23 12.44 -10.15
N GLU A 26 -0.77 11.20 -10.13
CA GLU A 26 -1.55 10.05 -10.56
C GLU A 26 -2.60 9.69 -9.50
N ILE A 27 -3.81 9.36 -9.96
CA ILE A 27 -4.94 9.12 -9.08
C ILE A 27 -5.32 7.64 -9.14
N ILE A 28 -5.41 6.99 -7.99
CA ILE A 28 -6.06 5.68 -7.83
C ILE A 28 -7.48 5.94 -7.33
N ALA A 29 -8.48 5.55 -8.12
CA ALA A 29 -9.87 5.70 -7.75
C ALA A 29 -10.41 4.41 -7.16
N THR A 30 -10.65 4.38 -5.85
CA THR A 30 -11.22 3.24 -5.16
C THR A 30 -12.75 3.28 -5.22
N ILE A 31 -13.36 2.26 -5.84
CA ILE A 31 -14.81 2.14 -6.01
C ILE A 31 -15.37 1.25 -4.91
N LYS A 32 -16.15 1.85 -4.02
CA LYS A 32 -16.77 1.18 -2.86
C LYS A 32 -18.28 1.32 -2.89
N TYR A 33 -18.93 0.45 -2.13
CA TYR A 33 -20.36 0.45 -1.81
C TYR A 33 -21.29 0.09 -2.97
N ALA A 34 -22.27 -0.72 -2.62
CA ALA A 34 -23.35 -1.10 -3.51
C ALA A 34 -24.67 -0.41 -3.10
N PRO A 35 -25.44 0.13 -4.05
CA PRO A 35 -26.77 0.64 -3.75
C PRO A 35 -27.68 -0.49 -3.24
N GLU A 36 -28.65 -0.15 -2.39
CA GLU A 36 -29.51 -1.13 -1.71
C GLU A 36 -30.09 -2.21 -2.63
N TRP A 37 -30.53 -1.81 -3.81
CA TRP A 37 -31.12 -2.74 -4.80
C TRP A 37 -30.12 -3.74 -5.39
N ALA A 38 -28.80 -3.45 -5.32
CA ALA A 38 -27.73 -4.29 -5.87
C ALA A 38 -27.04 -5.17 -4.81
N GLN A 39 -27.34 -4.98 -3.53
CA GLN A 39 -26.68 -5.69 -2.43
C GLN A 39 -27.04 -7.17 -2.40
N LYS A 40 -26.03 -8.04 -2.34
CA LYS A 40 -26.22 -9.48 -2.10
C LYS A 40 -26.61 -9.75 -0.64
N VAL A 41 -26.03 -9.01 0.29
CA VAL A 41 -26.38 -9.04 1.71
C VAL A 41 -27.24 -7.81 1.99
N PRO A 42 -28.57 -7.95 2.23
CA PRO A 42 -29.46 -6.81 2.43
C PRO A 42 -28.99 -5.92 3.59
N GLY A 43 -28.94 -4.62 3.35
CA GLY A 43 -28.50 -3.64 4.34
C GLY A 43 -26.99 -3.47 4.47
N SER A 44 -26.17 -4.32 3.86
CA SER A 44 -24.71 -4.19 3.85
C SER A 44 -24.26 -3.36 2.63
N PHE A 45 -23.95 -2.08 2.82
CA PHE A 45 -23.46 -1.20 1.75
C PHE A 45 -22.08 -1.60 1.27
N CYS A 46 -21.20 -2.11 2.17
CA CYS A 46 -19.87 -2.60 1.84
C CYS A 46 -19.89 -4.00 1.21
N GLY A 47 -21.02 -4.70 1.29
CA GLY A 47 -21.15 -6.10 0.87
C GLY A 47 -21.13 -6.31 -0.63
N PRO A 48 -21.09 -7.59 -1.03
CA PRO A 48 -21.00 -7.97 -2.43
C PRO A 48 -22.22 -7.51 -3.24
N ILE A 49 -21.99 -7.25 -4.52
CA ILE A 49 -23.04 -7.02 -5.50
C ILE A 49 -23.67 -8.36 -5.89
N LYS A 50 -25.00 -8.44 -5.93
CA LYS A 50 -25.70 -9.66 -6.33
C LYS A 50 -25.50 -9.98 -7.82
N GLN A 51 -25.55 -11.26 -8.16
CA GLN A 51 -25.22 -11.77 -9.50
C GLN A 51 -26.00 -11.08 -10.63
N ASP A 52 -27.31 -10.89 -10.45
CA ASP A 52 -28.18 -10.26 -11.43
C ASP A 52 -28.00 -8.74 -11.58
N ALA A 53 -27.13 -8.15 -10.76
CA ALA A 53 -26.77 -6.73 -10.83
C ALA A 53 -25.34 -6.48 -11.36
N LEU A 54 -24.55 -7.52 -11.65
CA LEU A 54 -23.18 -7.36 -12.14
C LEU A 54 -23.11 -6.65 -13.49
N ASP A 55 -24.06 -6.92 -14.40
CA ASP A 55 -24.12 -6.22 -15.68
C ASP A 55 -24.39 -4.71 -15.51
N GLU A 56 -25.22 -4.32 -14.54
CA GLU A 56 -25.45 -2.91 -14.23
C GLU A 56 -24.22 -2.26 -13.62
N TYR A 57 -23.50 -2.99 -12.76
CA TYR A 57 -22.24 -2.53 -12.21
C TYR A 57 -21.19 -2.32 -13.31
N ALA A 58 -21.06 -3.26 -14.23
CA ALA A 58 -20.16 -3.14 -15.39
C ALA A 58 -20.51 -1.90 -16.26
N ARG A 59 -21.81 -1.64 -16.50
CA ARG A 59 -22.26 -0.43 -17.20
C ARG A 59 -21.91 0.86 -16.44
N PHE A 60 -22.08 0.85 -15.12
CA PHE A 60 -21.68 1.98 -14.27
C PHE A 60 -20.17 2.23 -14.38
N LEU A 61 -19.34 1.19 -14.22
CA LEU A 61 -17.89 1.31 -14.34
C LEU A 61 -17.46 1.82 -15.72
N SER A 62 -18.06 1.32 -16.78
CA SER A 62 -17.80 1.82 -18.13
C SER A 62 -18.11 3.32 -18.27
N ALA A 63 -19.23 3.80 -17.69
CA ALA A 63 -19.57 5.21 -17.71
C ALA A 63 -18.63 6.06 -16.84
N LEU A 64 -18.24 5.56 -15.67
CA LEU A 64 -17.30 6.17 -14.74
C LEU A 64 -15.93 6.37 -15.39
N VAL A 65 -15.37 5.29 -15.96
CA VAL A 65 -14.07 5.30 -16.63
C VAL A 65 -14.10 6.27 -17.81
N ARG A 66 -15.09 6.20 -18.70
CA ARG A 66 -15.21 7.17 -19.83
C ARG A 66 -15.24 8.62 -19.40
N ARG A 67 -15.83 8.91 -18.23
CA ARG A 67 -15.91 10.28 -17.73
C ARG A 67 -14.57 10.75 -17.15
N TYR A 68 -13.91 9.94 -16.35
CA TYR A 68 -12.79 10.37 -15.53
C TYR A 68 -11.40 9.97 -16.06
N SER A 69 -11.31 9.10 -17.08
CA SER A 69 -10.03 8.80 -17.75
C SER A 69 -9.61 9.87 -18.76
N GLN A 70 -10.49 10.83 -19.07
CA GLN A 70 -10.25 11.91 -20.01
C GLN A 70 -9.87 13.20 -19.28
N ALA A 71 -9.46 14.23 -20.08
CA ALA A 71 -9.28 15.58 -19.58
C ALA A 71 -10.55 16.05 -18.84
N PRO A 72 -10.42 16.75 -17.72
CA PRO A 72 -9.19 17.20 -17.07
C PRO A 72 -8.65 16.28 -15.97
N TYR A 73 -9.19 15.09 -15.80
CA TYR A 73 -8.94 14.20 -14.63
C TYR A 73 -7.86 13.17 -14.87
N TYR A 74 -7.80 12.55 -16.04
CA TYR A 74 -6.81 11.55 -16.50
C TYR A 74 -6.62 10.34 -15.59
N ILE A 75 -7.66 9.89 -14.86
CA ILE A 75 -7.59 8.75 -13.96
C ILE A 75 -7.38 7.46 -14.77
N GLN A 76 -6.31 6.73 -14.46
CA GLN A 76 -5.99 5.46 -15.11
C GLN A 76 -6.09 4.25 -14.18
N TYR A 77 -6.00 4.43 -12.86
CA TYR A 77 -5.99 3.35 -11.88
C TYR A 77 -7.36 3.25 -11.18
N TRP A 78 -7.97 2.06 -11.29
CA TRP A 78 -9.33 1.79 -10.83
C TRP A 78 -9.31 0.61 -9.87
N GLU A 79 -9.39 0.87 -8.57
CA GLU A 79 -9.36 -0.13 -7.52
C GLU A 79 -10.77 -0.57 -7.16
N LEU A 80 -11.07 -1.86 -7.31
CA LEU A 80 -12.42 -2.40 -7.14
C LEU A 80 -12.64 -2.93 -5.72
N GLY A 81 -12.97 -2.03 -4.82
CA GLY A 81 -13.19 -2.30 -3.40
C GLY A 81 -12.10 -1.71 -2.51
N ASN A 82 -12.24 -1.93 -1.22
CA ASN A 82 -11.26 -1.60 -0.18
C ASN A 82 -11.29 -2.71 0.85
N GLU A 83 -10.20 -3.47 0.98
CA GLU A 83 -10.14 -4.61 1.90
C GLU A 83 -11.32 -5.57 1.70
N PRO A 84 -11.51 -6.11 0.46
CA PRO A 84 -12.66 -6.94 0.15
C PRO A 84 -12.64 -8.29 0.87
N ASP A 85 -11.49 -8.69 1.41
CA ASP A 85 -11.25 -9.89 2.21
C ASP A 85 -11.74 -9.73 3.68
N VAL A 86 -12.88 -9.05 3.85
CA VAL A 86 -13.61 -8.92 5.12
C VAL A 86 -15.04 -9.44 4.93
N ASP A 87 -15.52 -10.28 5.86
CA ASP A 87 -16.90 -10.78 5.84
C ASP A 87 -17.87 -9.68 6.30
N PRO A 88 -18.91 -9.35 5.51
CA PRO A 88 -19.91 -8.34 5.89
C PRO A 88 -20.67 -8.67 7.17
N MET A 89 -20.68 -9.92 7.60
CA MET A 89 -21.32 -10.33 8.85
C MET A 89 -20.51 -9.98 10.10
N LEU A 90 -19.21 -9.70 9.94
CA LEU A 90 -18.30 -9.33 11.03
C LEU A 90 -18.22 -7.83 11.28
N VAL A 91 -18.81 -7.01 10.41
CA VAL A 91 -18.67 -5.56 10.45
C VAL A 91 -20.03 -4.86 10.33
N GLY A 92 -20.08 -3.59 10.68
CA GLY A 92 -21.28 -2.79 10.53
C GLY A 92 -21.68 -2.55 9.06
N PRO A 93 -22.95 -2.26 8.78
CA PRO A 93 -23.47 -2.18 7.41
C PRO A 93 -22.87 -1.06 6.55
N ARG A 94 -22.28 -0.04 7.16
CA ARG A 94 -21.60 1.10 6.49
C ARG A 94 -20.15 1.19 6.92
N HIS A 95 -19.48 0.05 6.98
CA HIS A 95 -18.08 0.02 7.32
C HIS A 95 -17.21 0.56 6.18
N VAL A 96 -15.96 0.97 6.51
CA VAL A 96 -14.98 1.45 5.52
C VAL A 96 -14.49 0.35 4.57
N PHE A 97 -14.62 -0.91 4.96
CA PHE A 97 -14.23 -2.08 4.18
C PHE A 97 -15.10 -2.31 2.94
N GLY A 98 -14.62 -3.13 2.03
CA GLY A 98 -15.31 -3.58 0.84
C GLY A 98 -16.00 -4.93 0.95
N CYS A 99 -16.06 -5.53 2.09
CA CYS A 99 -16.82 -6.66 2.64
C CYS A 99 -17.31 -7.72 1.63
N TRP A 100 -16.43 -8.29 0.81
CA TRP A 100 -16.76 -9.39 -0.11
C TRP A 100 -16.43 -10.77 0.46
N GLY A 101 -15.83 -10.80 1.67
CA GLY A 101 -15.48 -12.03 2.38
C GLY A 101 -16.69 -12.90 2.75
N ASN A 102 -16.43 -14.17 3.01
CA ASN A 102 -17.43 -15.14 3.48
C ASN A 102 -16.75 -16.21 4.33
N GLU A 103 -16.97 -16.20 5.62
CA GLU A 103 -16.44 -17.18 6.60
C GLU A 103 -16.80 -18.64 6.26
N ASN A 104 -17.91 -18.86 5.55
CA ASN A 104 -18.37 -20.21 5.18
C ASN A 104 -17.72 -20.72 3.87
N ASP A 105 -16.93 -19.89 3.18
CA ASP A 105 -16.19 -20.27 1.97
C ASP A 105 -14.75 -20.63 2.33
N PRO A 106 -14.21 -21.78 1.90
CA PRO A 106 -12.80 -22.14 2.13
C PRO A 106 -11.79 -21.12 1.59
N TYR A 107 -12.18 -20.35 0.58
CA TYR A 107 -11.39 -19.30 -0.06
C TYR A 107 -11.97 -17.92 0.21
N TYR A 108 -12.71 -17.78 1.30
CA TYR A 108 -13.18 -16.55 1.89
C TYR A 108 -13.93 -15.60 0.95
N GLY A 109 -14.65 -16.13 -0.05
CA GLY A 109 -15.45 -15.33 -0.99
C GLY A 109 -14.72 -14.88 -2.25
N GLY A 110 -13.44 -15.18 -2.41
CA GLY A 110 -12.64 -14.78 -3.58
C GLY A 110 -13.21 -15.27 -4.91
N GLY A 111 -13.82 -16.46 -4.92
CA GLY A 111 -14.49 -16.97 -6.11
C GLY A 111 -15.66 -16.11 -6.57
N TYR A 112 -16.44 -15.58 -5.65
CA TYR A 112 -17.54 -14.67 -5.99
C TYR A 112 -17.04 -13.29 -6.45
N TYR A 113 -15.94 -12.81 -5.86
CA TYR A 113 -15.28 -11.59 -6.33
C TYR A 113 -14.72 -11.76 -7.74
N ALA A 114 -14.23 -12.96 -8.12
CA ALA A 114 -13.81 -13.27 -9.48
C ALA A 114 -14.94 -13.09 -10.50
N GLU A 115 -16.20 -13.46 -10.17
CA GLU A 115 -17.34 -13.24 -11.05
C GLU A 115 -17.62 -11.75 -11.29
N MET A 116 -17.42 -10.91 -10.28
CA MET A 116 -17.49 -9.46 -10.43
C MET A 116 -16.37 -8.94 -11.35
N LEU A 117 -15.13 -9.42 -11.17
CA LEU A 117 -14.00 -9.03 -12.03
C LEU A 117 -14.25 -9.39 -13.49
N LYS A 118 -14.79 -10.60 -13.78
CA LYS A 118 -15.13 -11.04 -15.14
C LYS A 118 -16.18 -10.14 -15.82
N ALA A 119 -17.08 -9.56 -15.04
CA ALA A 119 -18.06 -8.60 -15.57
C ALA A 119 -17.47 -7.18 -15.71
N ALA A 120 -16.70 -6.73 -14.72
CA ALA A 120 -16.19 -5.37 -14.61
C ALA A 120 -15.02 -5.07 -15.57
N TYR A 121 -14.02 -5.95 -15.60
CA TYR A 121 -12.77 -5.75 -16.34
C TYR A 121 -12.98 -5.48 -17.84
N PRO A 122 -13.74 -6.30 -18.59
CA PRO A 122 -13.97 -6.03 -20.00
C PRO A 122 -14.68 -4.69 -20.25
N ALA A 123 -15.58 -4.29 -19.34
CA ALA A 123 -16.31 -3.02 -19.45
C ALA A 123 -15.42 -1.81 -19.22
N ILE A 124 -14.48 -1.91 -18.28
CA ILE A 124 -13.45 -0.90 -18.00
C ILE A 124 -12.50 -0.77 -19.19
N LYS A 125 -11.92 -1.89 -19.65
CA LYS A 125 -10.96 -1.91 -20.78
C LYS A 125 -11.61 -1.46 -22.10
N ALA A 126 -12.90 -1.72 -22.31
CA ALA A 126 -13.63 -1.20 -23.46
C ALA A 126 -13.92 0.31 -23.35
N ALA A 127 -13.96 0.87 -22.14
CA ALA A 127 -14.14 2.30 -21.91
C ALA A 127 -12.84 3.08 -22.11
N ASP A 128 -11.72 2.60 -21.57
CA ASP A 128 -10.36 3.05 -21.82
C ASP A 128 -9.39 1.85 -21.79
N PRO A 129 -8.78 1.48 -22.93
CA PRO A 129 -7.82 0.36 -22.96
C PRO A 129 -6.56 0.57 -22.10
N ARG A 130 -6.24 1.81 -21.73
CA ARG A 130 -5.09 2.14 -20.85
C ARG A 130 -5.43 1.98 -19.37
N ALA A 131 -6.71 1.91 -19.02
CA ALA A 131 -7.15 1.77 -17.63
C ALA A 131 -6.50 0.54 -16.98
N GLN A 132 -5.95 0.71 -15.80
CA GLN A 132 -5.38 -0.34 -14.97
C GLN A 132 -6.40 -0.71 -13.89
N VAL A 133 -6.75 -1.97 -13.82
CA VAL A 133 -7.72 -2.49 -12.84
C VAL A 133 -6.98 -3.15 -11.70
N LEU A 134 -7.17 -2.59 -10.50
CA LEU A 134 -6.65 -3.16 -9.27
C LEU A 134 -7.75 -3.99 -8.59
N ILE A 135 -7.40 -5.18 -8.09
CA ILE A 135 -8.25 -5.79 -7.06
C ILE A 135 -8.22 -4.88 -5.83
N GLY A 136 -9.27 -4.87 -5.01
CA GLY A 136 -9.30 -4.01 -3.83
C GLY A 136 -8.12 -4.29 -2.90
N GLY A 137 -7.56 -3.27 -2.26
CA GLY A 137 -6.41 -3.40 -1.36
C GLY A 137 -6.65 -4.49 -0.31
N LEU A 138 -5.97 -5.63 -0.46
CA LEU A 138 -6.19 -6.79 0.41
C LEU A 138 -5.64 -6.53 1.80
N LEU A 139 -6.45 -6.79 2.84
CA LEU A 139 -6.04 -6.67 4.24
C LEU A 139 -5.08 -7.78 4.65
N LEU A 140 -5.34 -9.02 4.25
CA LEU A 140 -4.51 -10.21 4.54
C LEU A 140 -4.22 -10.32 6.05
N ASP A 141 -5.14 -10.88 6.81
CA ASP A 141 -5.10 -10.88 8.28
C ASP A 141 -3.88 -11.60 8.88
N CYS A 142 -3.49 -12.74 8.35
CA CYS A 142 -2.28 -13.49 8.75
C CYS A 142 -1.85 -14.51 7.70
N ASP A 143 -0.61 -15.03 7.84
CA ASP A 143 -0.06 -16.05 6.95
C ASP A 143 -0.79 -17.39 7.14
N PRO A 144 -1.52 -17.90 6.14
CA PRO A 144 -2.24 -19.17 6.25
C PRO A 144 -1.33 -20.40 6.23
N THR A 145 -0.05 -20.23 5.90
CA THR A 145 0.94 -21.31 5.92
C THR A 145 1.64 -21.44 7.28
N HIS A 146 1.66 -20.35 8.06
CA HIS A 146 2.18 -20.28 9.43
C HIS A 146 1.20 -19.52 10.33
N PRO A 147 -0.02 -20.05 10.54
CA PRO A 147 -1.04 -19.30 11.26
C PRO A 147 -0.67 -19.15 12.73
N PRO A 148 -0.87 -17.95 13.32
CA PRO A 148 -0.75 -17.76 14.75
C PRO A 148 -1.68 -18.68 15.53
N GLN A 149 -1.32 -18.98 16.77
CA GLN A 149 -2.12 -19.88 17.61
C GLN A 149 -3.59 -19.41 17.70
N GLY A 150 -4.51 -20.30 17.35
CA GLY A 150 -5.96 -20.06 17.41
C GLY A 150 -6.54 -19.28 16.23
N LYS A 151 -5.76 -19.02 15.17
CA LYS A 151 -6.24 -18.42 13.92
C LYS A 151 -6.17 -19.42 12.77
N ASP A 152 -7.06 -19.28 11.78
CA ASP A 152 -7.06 -20.09 10.56
C ASP A 152 -6.64 -19.29 9.30
N CYS A 153 -6.47 -17.97 9.43
CA CYS A 153 -6.02 -17.05 8.37
C CYS A 153 -6.80 -17.20 7.04
N LYS A 154 -8.08 -17.57 7.11
CA LYS A 154 -8.92 -17.70 5.91
C LYS A 154 -8.98 -16.45 5.03
N PRO A 155 -9.08 -15.23 5.58
CA PRO A 155 -9.10 -14.00 4.77
C PRO A 155 -7.95 -13.92 3.78
N ALA A 156 -6.75 -14.35 4.15
CA ALA A 156 -5.60 -14.36 3.25
C ALA A 156 -5.75 -15.29 2.03
N LYS A 157 -6.69 -16.27 2.06
CA LYS A 157 -6.98 -17.13 0.90
C LYS A 157 -7.89 -16.48 -0.15
N PHE A 158 -8.28 -15.24 0.04
CA PHE A 158 -9.17 -14.52 -0.87
C PHE A 158 -8.60 -14.42 -2.29
N LEU A 159 -7.32 -14.05 -2.44
CA LEU A 159 -6.65 -14.02 -3.75
C LEU A 159 -6.62 -15.40 -4.39
N GLU A 160 -6.28 -16.44 -3.63
CA GLU A 160 -6.33 -17.81 -4.15
C GLU A 160 -7.72 -18.16 -4.67
N GLY A 161 -8.78 -17.76 -3.97
CA GLY A 161 -10.17 -17.92 -4.41
C GLY A 161 -10.45 -17.23 -5.74
N ILE A 162 -9.92 -16.02 -5.97
CA ILE A 162 -10.01 -15.32 -7.25
C ILE A 162 -9.35 -16.13 -8.37
N LEU A 163 -8.13 -16.58 -8.15
CA LEU A 163 -7.32 -17.28 -9.16
C LEU A 163 -7.92 -18.66 -9.51
N ARG A 164 -8.32 -19.45 -8.50
CA ARG A 164 -8.98 -20.75 -8.69
C ARG A 164 -10.25 -20.66 -9.55
N ASN A 165 -10.94 -19.54 -9.49
CA ASN A 165 -12.16 -19.31 -10.27
C ASN A 165 -11.90 -18.58 -11.59
N GLY A 166 -10.65 -18.59 -12.08
CA GLY A 166 -10.28 -18.03 -13.39
C GLY A 166 -10.35 -16.50 -13.42
N GLY A 167 -10.15 -15.84 -12.27
CA GLY A 167 -10.13 -14.37 -12.18
C GLY A 167 -8.80 -13.76 -12.63
N GLY A 168 -7.73 -14.53 -12.80
CA GLY A 168 -6.37 -14.04 -13.05
C GLY A 168 -6.20 -13.18 -14.31
N ASP A 169 -7.06 -13.36 -15.32
CA ASP A 169 -7.06 -12.57 -16.56
C ASP A 169 -7.88 -11.27 -16.46
N TYR A 170 -8.53 -11.01 -15.33
CA TYR A 170 -9.52 -9.94 -15.18
C TYR A 170 -9.11 -8.86 -14.18
N PHE A 171 -7.81 -8.69 -13.96
CA PHE A 171 -7.20 -7.54 -13.28
C PHE A 171 -5.78 -7.33 -13.81
N ASP A 172 -5.23 -6.15 -13.61
CA ASP A 172 -3.88 -5.79 -14.03
C ASP A 172 -2.90 -5.80 -12.84
N ILE A 173 -3.37 -5.42 -11.65
CA ILE A 173 -2.54 -5.17 -10.47
C ILE A 173 -3.18 -5.82 -9.23
N VAL A 174 -2.35 -6.40 -8.38
CA VAL A 174 -2.74 -6.82 -7.02
C VAL A 174 -2.37 -5.72 -6.04
N SER A 175 -3.36 -5.12 -5.39
CA SER A 175 -3.11 -4.17 -4.32
C SER A 175 -3.31 -4.79 -2.94
N PHE A 176 -2.54 -4.33 -1.96
CA PHE A 176 -2.62 -4.79 -0.58
C PHE A 176 -2.35 -3.66 0.40
N HIS A 177 -2.77 -3.85 1.66
CA HIS A 177 -2.53 -2.95 2.77
C HIS A 177 -1.56 -3.56 3.77
N GLY A 178 -0.70 -2.73 4.39
CA GLY A 178 0.28 -3.17 5.37
C GLY A 178 0.53 -2.13 6.44
N TYR A 179 0.12 -2.44 7.67
CA TYR A 179 0.23 -1.54 8.80
C TYR A 179 0.94 -2.25 9.97
N PRO A 180 2.28 -2.17 10.07
CA PRO A 180 2.94 -2.59 11.29
C PRO A 180 2.55 -1.68 12.45
N LEU A 181 2.52 -2.27 13.64
CA LEU A 181 2.21 -1.57 14.88
C LEU A 181 3.51 -1.30 15.63
N TYR A 182 3.70 -0.05 16.03
CA TYR A 182 4.82 0.34 16.87
C TYR A 182 4.53 0.05 18.35
N ASP A 183 5.46 -0.60 19.00
CA ASP A 183 5.46 -0.85 20.45
C ASP A 183 6.88 -0.67 21.04
N GLY A 184 7.50 0.48 20.74
CA GLY A 184 8.80 0.87 21.27
C GLY A 184 10.01 0.45 20.42
N SER A 185 9.79 -0.18 19.24
CA SER A 185 10.87 -0.56 18.32
C SER A 185 10.32 -0.75 16.90
N LEU A 186 11.15 -0.45 15.90
CA LEU A 186 10.85 -0.74 14.48
C LEU A 186 10.98 -2.23 14.15
N GLN A 187 11.76 -2.98 14.91
CA GLN A 187 11.89 -4.44 14.77
C GLN A 187 10.58 -5.18 15.09
N TRP A 188 9.62 -4.50 15.73
CA TRP A 188 8.31 -5.09 16.01
C TRP A 188 7.57 -5.56 14.75
N ASP A 189 7.79 -4.92 13.59
CA ASP A 189 7.23 -5.37 12.32
C ASP A 189 7.69 -6.80 11.98
N GLU A 190 8.98 -7.08 12.10
CA GLU A 190 9.57 -8.38 11.78
C GLU A 190 9.11 -9.49 12.75
N HIS A 191 8.74 -9.11 13.96
CA HIS A 191 8.27 -10.01 15.01
C HIS A 191 6.74 -10.02 15.18
N PHE A 192 5.99 -9.38 14.27
CA PHE A 192 4.53 -9.36 14.35
C PHE A 192 3.95 -10.75 14.08
N PRO A 193 3.28 -11.41 15.04
CA PRO A 193 2.95 -12.83 15.01
C PRO A 193 2.19 -13.30 13.76
N SER A 194 1.51 -12.40 13.07
CA SER A 194 0.71 -12.73 11.88
C SER A 194 1.56 -12.95 10.63
N TRP A 195 2.78 -12.38 10.55
CA TRP A 195 3.64 -12.42 9.36
C TRP A 195 5.13 -12.62 9.68
N GLU A 196 5.46 -12.90 10.94
CA GLU A 196 6.84 -13.12 11.43
C GLU A 196 7.60 -14.18 10.61
N ALA A 197 6.95 -15.28 10.28
CA ALA A 197 7.56 -16.36 9.51
C ALA A 197 8.02 -15.95 8.11
N ARG A 198 7.56 -14.81 7.60
CA ARG A 198 7.92 -14.25 6.28
C ARG A 198 8.62 -12.91 6.35
N GLY A 199 9.12 -12.50 7.52
CA GLY A 199 9.91 -11.26 7.69
C GLY A 199 9.08 -9.99 7.85
N GLY A 200 7.86 -10.10 8.42
CA GLY A 200 7.07 -8.93 8.81
C GLY A 200 5.82 -8.67 7.96
N VAL A 201 5.07 -7.66 8.37
CA VAL A 201 3.73 -7.40 7.80
C VAL A 201 3.80 -7.06 6.31
N VAL A 202 4.71 -6.19 5.89
CA VAL A 202 4.76 -5.72 4.49
C VAL A 202 5.50 -6.71 3.61
N LEU A 203 6.73 -7.07 3.98
CA LEU A 203 7.56 -8.00 3.18
C LEU A 203 6.94 -9.40 3.12
N GLY A 204 6.36 -9.86 4.22
CA GLY A 204 5.68 -11.15 4.28
C GLY A 204 4.45 -11.23 3.40
N LYS A 205 3.67 -10.16 3.32
CA LYS A 205 2.52 -10.07 2.40
C LYS A 205 2.95 -10.05 0.93
N ILE A 206 4.02 -9.34 0.60
CA ILE A 206 4.60 -9.32 -0.76
C ILE A 206 5.02 -10.73 -1.18
N ASP A 207 5.80 -11.41 -0.33
CA ASP A 207 6.26 -12.78 -0.58
C ASP A 207 5.08 -13.74 -0.76
N PHE A 208 4.12 -13.71 0.15
CA PHE A 208 2.92 -14.54 0.10
C PHE A 208 2.09 -14.31 -1.17
N LEU A 209 1.84 -13.05 -1.54
CA LEU A 209 1.05 -12.73 -2.75
C LEU A 209 1.74 -13.23 -4.02
N ARG A 210 3.07 -13.11 -4.11
CA ARG A 210 3.85 -13.64 -5.24
C ARG A 210 3.79 -15.16 -5.30
N GLU A 211 3.93 -15.84 -4.15
CA GLU A 211 3.82 -17.30 -4.07
C GLU A 211 2.44 -17.79 -4.53
N VAL A 212 1.37 -17.14 -4.06
CA VAL A 212 0.00 -17.47 -4.48
C VAL A 212 -0.17 -17.27 -5.98
N MET A 213 0.23 -16.14 -6.54
CA MET A 213 0.14 -15.89 -7.98
C MET A 213 0.95 -16.90 -8.80
N ALA A 214 2.19 -17.17 -8.41
CA ALA A 214 3.06 -18.15 -9.08
C ALA A 214 2.45 -19.55 -9.10
N SER A 215 1.77 -19.97 -8.02
CA SER A 215 1.09 -21.27 -7.93
C SER A 215 -0.02 -21.46 -8.97
N TYR A 216 -0.54 -20.38 -9.52
CA TYR A 216 -1.57 -20.36 -10.57
C TYR A 216 -1.04 -19.91 -11.93
N GLY A 217 0.28 -19.73 -12.08
CA GLY A 217 0.90 -19.27 -13.32
C GLY A 217 0.51 -17.83 -13.69
N VAL A 218 0.16 -17.02 -12.69
CA VAL A 218 -0.20 -15.60 -12.84
C VAL A 218 1.00 -14.75 -12.42
N ASP A 219 1.35 -13.78 -13.24
CA ASP A 219 2.37 -12.78 -12.97
C ASP A 219 1.76 -11.38 -13.12
N LYS A 220 1.52 -10.72 -12.01
CA LYS A 220 0.93 -9.37 -11.95
C LYS A 220 1.74 -8.48 -11.03
N THR A 221 1.77 -7.20 -11.38
CA THR A 221 2.38 -6.16 -10.57
C THR A 221 1.70 -6.02 -9.21
N LEU A 222 2.49 -5.71 -8.19
CA LEU A 222 1.99 -5.38 -6.85
C LEU A 222 1.99 -3.87 -6.61
N MET A 223 0.98 -3.39 -5.88
CA MET A 223 0.94 -2.04 -5.28
C MET A 223 0.62 -2.13 -3.80
N HIS A 224 1.35 -1.38 -3.00
CA HIS A 224 1.04 -1.16 -1.59
C HIS A 224 0.20 0.11 -1.48
N THR A 225 -1.14 -0.04 -1.55
CA THR A 225 -2.07 1.10 -1.67
C THR A 225 -2.44 1.75 -0.35
N GLU A 226 -2.17 1.11 0.79
CA GLU A 226 -2.22 1.74 2.10
C GLU A 226 -1.16 1.16 3.04
N GLY A 227 -0.32 2.03 3.60
CA GLY A 227 0.66 1.66 4.62
C GLY A 227 1.08 2.82 5.50
N ALA A 228 1.38 2.56 6.75
CA ALA A 228 1.97 3.50 7.70
C ALA A 228 2.51 2.73 8.91
N LEU A 229 3.44 3.31 9.65
CA LEU A 229 3.72 2.86 11.01
C LEU A 229 2.64 3.43 11.94
N LEU A 230 1.89 2.54 12.59
CA LEU A 230 0.80 2.92 13.48
C LEU A 230 1.21 2.76 14.95
N CYS A 231 0.86 3.72 15.78
CA CYS A 231 1.07 3.61 17.22
C CYS A 231 0.11 2.59 17.83
N HIS A 232 0.63 1.59 18.54
CA HIS A 232 -0.17 0.51 19.11
C HIS A 232 -1.03 1.02 20.26
N HIS A 233 -2.37 0.98 20.11
CA HIS A 233 -3.31 1.60 21.04
C HIS A 233 -3.30 1.05 22.47
N ASN A 234 -2.76 -0.16 22.68
CA ASN A 234 -2.60 -0.75 24.01
C ASN A 234 -1.19 -0.52 24.59
N SER A 235 -0.26 0.08 23.81
CA SER A 235 1.05 0.42 24.32
C SER A 235 1.00 1.66 25.19
N PRO A 236 1.66 1.67 26.36
CA PRO A 236 1.81 2.87 27.17
C PRO A 236 2.49 4.02 26.41
N MET A 237 3.39 3.71 25.46
CA MET A 237 4.11 4.69 24.64
C MET A 237 3.23 5.38 23.60
N CYS A 238 2.01 4.90 23.42
CA CYS A 238 1.07 5.40 22.42
C CYS A 238 -0.16 6.13 23.01
N ASN A 239 -0.18 6.40 24.32
CA ASN A 239 -1.32 7.03 25.00
C ASN A 239 -0.92 8.17 25.96
N PRO A 240 -0.55 9.37 25.46
CA PRO A 240 -0.34 9.80 24.07
C PRO A 240 0.96 9.21 23.48
N PRO A 241 1.15 9.28 22.14
CA PRO A 241 2.43 8.88 21.55
C PRO A 241 3.59 9.71 22.10
N GLU A 242 4.65 9.01 22.45
CA GLU A 242 5.91 9.65 22.86
C GLU A 242 6.66 10.25 21.65
N PRO A 243 7.54 11.25 21.85
CA PRO A 243 8.28 11.88 20.76
C PRO A 243 9.10 10.89 19.91
N GLU A 244 9.61 9.83 20.54
CA GLU A 244 10.38 8.76 19.92
C GLU A 244 9.58 8.06 18.81
N PHE A 245 8.28 7.79 19.01
CA PHE A 245 7.42 7.22 17.97
C PHE A 245 7.48 8.04 16.68
N TYR A 246 7.48 9.36 16.76
CA TYR A 246 7.49 10.20 15.54
C TYR A 246 8.86 10.21 14.86
N GLN A 247 9.96 10.00 15.61
CA GLN A 247 11.30 9.85 15.04
C GLN A 247 11.44 8.49 14.33
N ASP A 248 10.93 7.44 14.95
CA ASP A 248 10.91 6.09 14.38
C ASP A 248 9.95 6.01 13.19
N GLN A 249 8.82 6.73 13.21
CA GLN A 249 7.95 6.87 12.05
C GLN A 249 8.66 7.53 10.87
N ALA A 250 9.58 8.48 11.13
CA ALA A 250 10.40 9.11 10.10
C ALA A 250 11.48 8.16 9.54
N ASP A 251 12.00 7.23 10.34
CA ASP A 251 12.87 6.16 9.85
C ASP A 251 12.06 5.16 9.02
N TYR A 252 10.91 4.75 9.55
CA TYR A 252 10.07 3.76 8.91
C TYR A 252 9.53 4.19 7.53
N VAL A 253 9.21 5.47 7.34
CA VAL A 253 8.77 5.93 6.03
C VAL A 253 9.85 5.73 4.97
N VAL A 254 11.11 5.94 5.31
CA VAL A 254 12.24 5.67 4.40
C VAL A 254 12.40 4.16 4.17
N TRP A 255 12.38 3.35 5.24
CA TRP A 255 12.45 1.89 5.15
C TRP A 255 11.36 1.33 4.23
N LEU A 256 10.12 1.76 4.44
CA LEU A 256 8.96 1.29 3.70
C LEU A 256 9.10 1.55 2.19
N TYR A 257 9.41 2.79 1.81
CA TYR A 257 9.51 3.17 0.40
C TYR A 257 10.71 2.51 -0.28
N VAL A 258 11.87 2.47 0.37
CA VAL A 258 13.10 1.87 -0.17
C VAL A 258 12.95 0.35 -0.30
N ARG A 259 12.44 -0.33 0.74
CA ARG A 259 12.18 -1.78 0.72
C ARG A 259 11.17 -2.16 -0.37
N ASN A 260 10.06 -1.43 -0.47
CA ASN A 260 9.04 -1.68 -1.48
C ASN A 260 9.58 -1.44 -2.90
N TRP A 261 10.41 -0.43 -3.09
CA TRP A 261 11.08 -0.18 -4.36
C TRP A 261 12.06 -1.30 -4.72
N ALA A 262 12.83 -1.78 -3.75
CA ALA A 262 13.71 -2.94 -3.92
C ALA A 262 12.94 -4.23 -4.23
N GLN A 263 11.68 -4.31 -3.83
CA GLN A 263 10.75 -5.39 -4.14
C GLN A 263 9.99 -5.17 -5.46
N ASP A 264 10.36 -4.20 -6.28
CA ASP A 264 9.72 -3.90 -7.58
C ASP A 264 8.19 -3.68 -7.47
N LEU A 265 7.74 -3.01 -6.41
CA LEU A 265 6.36 -2.56 -6.31
C LEU A 265 6.17 -1.33 -7.20
N GLN A 266 5.06 -1.29 -7.92
CA GLN A 266 4.76 -0.18 -8.82
C GLN A 266 4.46 1.12 -8.06
N ALA A 267 3.86 1.04 -6.88
CA ALA A 267 3.62 2.18 -6.02
C ALA A 267 3.56 1.78 -4.55
N THR A 268 3.88 2.74 -3.70
CA THR A 268 3.69 2.70 -2.24
C THR A 268 2.98 3.97 -1.82
N ILE A 269 1.86 3.85 -1.10
CA ILE A 269 1.05 4.97 -0.65
C ILE A 269 1.01 4.99 0.87
N TRP A 270 1.48 6.11 1.44
CA TRP A 270 1.37 6.31 2.88
C TRP A 270 -0.04 6.74 3.26
N TYR A 271 -0.66 6.02 4.18
CA TYR A 271 -1.98 6.33 4.72
C TYR A 271 -1.86 6.83 6.16
N GLN A 272 -2.06 8.14 6.39
CA GLN A 272 -2.62 9.11 5.45
C GLN A 272 -1.82 10.42 5.46
N PHE A 273 -2.12 11.31 4.52
CA PHE A 273 -1.47 12.63 4.46
C PHE A 273 -1.94 13.53 5.60
N GLU A 274 -3.27 13.65 5.78
CA GLU A 274 -3.87 14.49 6.82
C GLU A 274 -3.60 13.96 8.23
N GLY A 275 -3.53 14.89 9.19
CA GLY A 275 -3.25 14.56 10.57
C GLY A 275 -4.47 14.64 11.54
N PRO A 276 -4.31 14.01 12.70
CA PRO A 276 -3.22 13.14 13.13
C PRO A 276 -3.24 11.76 12.47
N GLY A 277 -4.31 11.42 11.73
CA GLY A 277 -4.54 10.15 11.08
C GLY A 277 -4.95 9.03 12.05
N TRP A 278 -5.35 7.88 11.47
CA TRP A 278 -5.68 6.70 12.25
C TRP A 278 -4.43 6.24 13.04
N ARG A 279 -4.59 6.07 14.37
CA ARG A 279 -3.50 5.67 15.28
C ARG A 279 -2.21 6.47 15.06
N HIS A 280 -2.34 7.77 14.84
CA HIS A 280 -1.23 8.70 14.60
C HIS A 280 -0.40 8.42 13.32
N GLY A 281 -0.94 7.63 12.38
CA GLY A 281 -0.28 7.31 11.10
C GLY A 281 -0.17 8.49 10.13
N GLY A 282 -0.93 9.59 10.31
CA GLY A 282 -0.89 10.75 9.41
C GLY A 282 0.49 11.40 9.32
N LEU A 283 0.83 11.97 8.16
CA LEU A 283 2.08 12.76 7.97
C LEU A 283 2.02 14.14 8.62
N LEU A 284 0.82 14.68 8.83
CA LEU A 284 0.60 15.93 9.54
C LEU A 284 0.13 15.66 10.96
N ASP A 285 0.20 16.66 11.83
CA ASP A 285 -0.36 16.62 13.17
C ASP A 285 -1.84 17.06 13.20
N GLY A 286 -2.43 17.21 14.41
CA GLY A 286 -3.82 17.64 14.58
C GLY A 286 -4.09 19.07 14.10
N ASP A 287 -3.07 19.90 14.03
CA ASP A 287 -3.12 21.28 13.54
C ASP A 287 -2.68 21.38 12.08
N GLN A 288 -2.55 20.26 11.40
CA GLN A 288 -2.10 20.11 10.01
C GLN A 288 -0.68 20.64 9.77
N GLN A 289 0.22 20.54 10.78
CA GLN A 289 1.63 20.87 10.63
C GLN A 289 2.43 19.59 10.29
N PRO A 290 3.51 19.71 9.49
CA PRO A 290 4.37 18.59 9.17
C PRO A 290 4.92 17.89 10.42
N LYS A 291 4.87 16.56 10.42
CA LYS A 291 5.57 15.70 11.39
C LYS A 291 6.93 15.27 10.82
N PRO A 292 7.85 14.74 11.64
CA PRO A 292 9.15 14.26 11.16
C PRO A 292 9.09 13.29 9.96
N ALA A 293 8.07 12.44 9.91
CA ALA A 293 7.85 11.53 8.77
C ALA A 293 7.53 12.27 7.45
N TYR A 294 6.86 13.42 7.52
CA TYR A 294 6.64 14.26 6.35
C TYR A 294 7.97 14.80 5.78
N ASP A 295 8.83 15.34 6.66
CA ASP A 295 10.12 15.91 6.25
C ASP A 295 11.04 14.83 5.66
N ALA A 296 11.05 13.64 6.27
CA ALA A 296 11.81 12.50 5.77
C ALA A 296 11.31 12.01 4.40
N LEU A 297 9.98 11.92 4.20
CA LEU A 297 9.39 11.55 2.91
C LEU A 297 9.64 12.62 1.85
N GLN A 298 9.59 13.90 2.22
CA GLN A 298 9.90 15.00 1.32
C GLN A 298 11.34 14.91 0.82
N PHE A 299 12.30 14.69 1.73
CA PHE A 299 13.71 14.55 1.32
C PHE A 299 13.94 13.29 0.48
N LEU A 300 13.39 12.14 0.88
CA LEU A 300 13.44 10.90 0.09
C LEU A 300 12.95 11.14 -1.34
N SER A 301 11.80 11.81 -1.49
CA SER A 301 11.21 12.10 -2.80
C SER A 301 12.09 12.99 -3.65
N GLN A 302 12.73 14.00 -3.06
CA GLN A 302 13.64 14.91 -3.76
C GLN A 302 14.96 14.22 -4.12
N GLU A 303 15.51 13.44 -3.20
CA GLU A 303 16.81 12.80 -3.35
C GLU A 303 16.81 11.69 -4.41
N LEU A 304 15.70 10.96 -4.49
CA LEU A 304 15.50 9.86 -5.43
C LEU A 304 14.57 10.21 -6.61
N ASP A 305 14.34 11.50 -6.88
CA ASP A 305 13.53 11.89 -8.04
C ASP A 305 14.12 11.35 -9.36
N GLY A 306 13.28 10.64 -10.12
CA GLY A 306 13.67 9.97 -11.37
C GLY A 306 14.69 8.84 -11.21
N ALA A 307 14.99 8.39 -9.98
CA ALA A 307 15.90 7.29 -9.73
C ALA A 307 15.34 5.95 -10.18
N LYS A 308 16.25 4.98 -10.35
CA LYS A 308 15.93 3.56 -10.53
C LYS A 308 16.70 2.75 -9.51
N TYR A 309 16.01 1.77 -8.91
CA TYR A 309 16.66 0.81 -8.04
C TYR A 309 17.70 0.01 -8.83
N SER A 310 18.90 -0.15 -8.27
CA SER A 310 20.01 -0.87 -8.90
C SER A 310 20.24 -2.23 -8.25
N GLN A 311 20.47 -2.23 -6.94
CA GLN A 311 20.80 -3.47 -6.20
C GLN A 311 20.81 -3.24 -4.68
N ALA A 312 20.79 -4.33 -3.92
CA ALA A 312 21.18 -4.31 -2.52
C ALA A 312 22.70 -4.13 -2.38
N VAL A 313 23.13 -3.36 -1.37
CA VAL A 313 24.54 -3.13 -1.07
C VAL A 313 24.95 -4.04 0.09
N THR A 314 25.81 -5.00 -0.16
CA THR A 314 26.24 -6.02 0.83
C THR A 314 27.58 -5.72 1.49
N ALA A 315 28.14 -4.53 1.24
CA ALA A 315 29.46 -4.14 1.77
C ALA A 315 29.49 -4.00 3.30
N TYR A 316 28.34 -3.80 3.92
CA TYR A 316 28.17 -3.59 5.37
C TYR A 316 27.14 -4.56 5.93
N PRO A 317 27.55 -5.76 6.40
CA PRO A 317 26.62 -6.82 6.81
C PRO A 317 25.69 -6.48 7.99
N SER A 318 26.05 -5.48 8.81
CA SER A 318 25.22 -5.00 9.91
C SER A 318 24.21 -3.93 9.52
N LEU A 319 24.21 -3.51 8.24
CA LEU A 319 23.31 -2.49 7.71
C LEU A 319 22.43 -3.05 6.62
N GLU A 320 21.21 -2.57 6.52
CA GLU A 320 20.41 -2.67 5.32
C GLU A 320 20.75 -1.50 4.42
N ALA A 321 21.11 -1.79 3.16
CA ALA A 321 21.61 -0.77 2.25
C ALA A 321 21.21 -1.06 0.81
N HIS A 322 20.79 -0.01 0.10
CA HIS A 322 20.24 -0.07 -1.24
C HIS A 322 20.87 0.98 -2.15
N GLU A 323 21.19 0.59 -3.38
CA GLU A 323 21.76 1.48 -4.39
C GLU A 323 20.70 1.89 -5.40
N PHE A 324 20.70 3.19 -5.70
CA PHE A 324 19.86 3.82 -6.72
C PHE A 324 20.73 4.57 -7.75
N SER A 325 20.33 4.50 -9.02
CA SER A 325 20.84 5.36 -10.08
C SER A 325 19.84 6.50 -10.30
N ALA A 326 20.19 7.70 -9.87
CA ALA A 326 19.42 8.92 -10.08
C ALA A 326 20.01 9.77 -11.22
N PRO A 327 19.27 10.72 -11.80
CA PRO A 327 19.81 11.60 -12.81
C PRO A 327 21.05 12.38 -12.31
N GLY A 328 22.21 12.09 -12.90
CA GLY A 328 23.47 12.77 -12.59
C GLY A 328 24.16 12.33 -11.29
N LYS A 329 23.69 11.28 -10.61
CA LYS A 329 24.30 10.75 -9.40
C LYS A 329 23.94 9.28 -9.15
N LYS A 330 24.77 8.64 -8.32
CA LYS A 330 24.45 7.37 -7.66
C LYS A 330 24.18 7.67 -6.18
N VAL A 331 23.17 7.03 -5.59
CA VAL A 331 22.78 7.20 -4.20
C VAL A 331 22.70 5.84 -3.52
N TRP A 332 23.32 5.71 -2.36
CA TRP A 332 23.02 4.64 -1.42
C TRP A 332 22.11 5.17 -0.32
N VAL A 333 21.09 4.42 0.01
CA VAL A 333 20.24 4.65 1.18
C VAL A 333 20.48 3.49 2.14
N LEU A 334 20.91 3.76 3.37
CA LEU A 334 21.28 2.72 4.31
C LEU A 334 20.91 3.10 5.75
N TRP A 335 20.65 2.08 6.58
CA TRP A 335 20.31 2.23 8.00
C TRP A 335 20.69 0.98 8.79
N ALA A 336 20.61 1.05 10.13
CA ALA A 336 20.84 -0.07 11.04
C ALA A 336 19.49 -0.75 11.36
N PRO A 337 19.20 -1.94 10.83
CA PRO A 337 17.93 -2.62 11.07
C PRO A 337 17.80 -3.16 12.52
N ASP A 338 18.91 -3.30 13.23
CA ASP A 338 18.97 -3.70 14.64
C ASP A 338 18.81 -2.53 15.63
N GLU A 339 18.55 -1.33 15.11
CA GLU A 339 18.41 -0.10 15.90
C GLU A 339 19.64 0.19 16.81
N GLN A 340 20.83 -0.28 16.39
CA GLN A 340 22.10 0.00 17.06
C GLN A 340 23.05 0.78 16.14
N PRO A 341 23.81 1.75 16.66
CA PRO A 341 24.71 2.51 15.81
C PRO A 341 25.91 1.67 15.35
N HIS A 342 26.14 1.60 14.04
CA HIS A 342 27.30 0.95 13.43
C HIS A 342 28.18 1.98 12.74
N THR A 343 29.45 2.06 13.13
CA THR A 343 30.41 2.93 12.44
C THR A 343 30.94 2.24 11.18
N ILE A 344 30.77 2.89 10.05
CA ILE A 344 31.31 2.41 8.78
C ILE A 344 32.43 3.32 8.26
N THR A 345 33.33 2.74 7.47
CA THR A 345 34.27 3.50 6.65
C THR A 345 33.60 3.72 5.30
N LEU A 346 33.49 4.98 4.87
CA LEU A 346 32.89 5.31 3.58
C LEU A 346 33.79 4.80 2.44
N PRO A 347 33.22 4.36 1.32
CA PRO A 347 34.00 4.12 0.12
C PRO A 347 34.78 5.38 -0.26
N ALA A 348 36.01 5.21 -0.74
CA ALA A 348 36.79 6.34 -1.25
C ALA A 348 35.98 7.06 -2.35
N SER A 349 35.83 8.39 -2.24
CA SER A 349 35.11 9.24 -3.19
C SER A 349 33.61 9.47 -2.97
N ALA A 350 33.04 9.24 -1.77
CA ALA A 350 31.70 9.75 -1.49
C ALA A 350 31.71 11.29 -1.57
N ASP A 351 30.82 11.86 -2.37
CA ASP A 351 30.78 13.31 -2.59
C ASP A 351 30.04 14.02 -1.45
N ARG A 352 28.88 13.49 -1.06
CA ARG A 352 28.03 14.06 -0.01
C ARG A 352 27.38 12.96 0.80
N VAL A 353 27.08 13.28 2.05
CA VAL A 353 26.33 12.41 2.97
C VAL A 353 25.25 13.24 3.62
N PHE A 354 24.02 12.69 3.69
CA PHE A 354 22.88 13.37 4.32
C PHE A 354 22.18 12.46 5.31
N ASP A 355 21.57 13.07 6.33
CA ASP A 355 20.60 12.39 7.18
C ASP A 355 19.24 12.22 6.48
N LYS A 356 18.27 11.60 7.17
CA LYS A 356 16.91 11.37 6.65
C LYS A 356 16.12 12.65 6.34
N TYR A 357 16.57 13.81 6.80
CA TYR A 357 15.93 15.13 6.58
C TYR A 357 16.66 15.99 5.55
N GLY A 358 17.77 15.51 4.98
CA GLY A 358 18.58 16.24 4.02
C GLY A 358 19.62 17.16 4.65
N ASN A 359 19.86 17.06 5.95
CA ASN A 359 20.98 17.79 6.58
C ASN A 359 22.29 17.10 6.21
N GLN A 360 23.25 17.89 5.71
CA GLN A 360 24.53 17.34 5.32
C GLN A 360 25.35 16.90 6.55
N LEU A 361 25.80 15.66 6.52
CA LEU A 361 26.67 15.06 7.53
C LEU A 361 28.13 15.18 7.10
N VAL A 362 29.05 15.41 8.07
CA VAL A 362 30.49 15.50 7.82
C VAL A 362 31.16 14.27 8.43
N PRO A 363 31.67 13.35 7.60
CA PRO A 363 32.42 12.19 8.07
C PRO A 363 33.71 12.62 8.79
N THR A 364 34.09 11.91 9.86
CA THR A 364 35.38 12.11 10.56
C THR A 364 36.32 10.99 10.11
N ASP A 365 37.49 11.36 9.60
CA ASP A 365 38.48 10.40 9.09
C ASP A 365 37.89 9.36 8.12
N ASN A 366 37.01 9.81 7.26
CA ASN A 366 36.25 8.98 6.29
C ASN A 366 35.36 7.92 6.96
N THR A 367 34.97 8.12 8.22
CA THR A 367 34.04 7.25 8.94
C THR A 367 32.78 7.99 9.38
N ILE A 368 31.67 7.27 9.50
CA ILE A 368 30.41 7.81 9.99
C ILE A 368 29.63 6.74 10.78
N PRO A 369 28.99 7.11 11.89
CA PRO A 369 28.03 6.22 12.55
C PRO A 369 26.71 6.22 11.79
N ILE A 370 26.19 5.03 11.51
CA ILE A 370 24.88 4.82 10.90
C ILE A 370 23.97 4.18 11.94
N LEU A 371 22.85 4.81 12.20
CA LEU A 371 21.72 4.30 12.96
C LEU A 371 20.44 4.50 12.13
N HIS A 372 20.13 5.74 11.82
CA HIS A 372 18.98 6.18 11.06
C HIS A 372 19.24 6.17 9.56
N PRO A 373 18.21 6.25 8.71
CA PRO A 373 18.37 6.37 7.26
C PRO A 373 19.33 7.49 6.89
N THR A 374 20.35 7.10 6.17
CA THR A 374 21.46 7.97 5.73
C THR A 374 21.61 7.80 4.22
N TYR A 375 21.84 8.90 3.53
CA TYR A 375 22.03 8.94 2.09
C TYR A 375 23.49 9.26 1.78
N ILE A 376 24.10 8.47 0.91
CA ILE A 376 25.48 8.70 0.44
C ILE A 376 25.43 8.87 -1.07
N GLU A 377 25.93 9.99 -1.55
CA GLU A 377 25.96 10.33 -2.96
C GLU A 377 27.34 10.19 -3.58
N TRP A 378 27.37 9.81 -4.84
CA TRP A 378 28.52 9.87 -5.72
C TRP A 378 28.16 10.54 -7.04
N ALA A 379 29.14 11.27 -7.61
CA ALA A 379 29.08 11.62 -9.02
C ALA A 379 29.04 10.36 -9.88
N PRO A 380 28.43 10.40 -11.07
CA PRO A 380 28.30 9.26 -11.97
C PRO A 380 29.62 8.66 -12.39
#